data_8cb87686ad0fe9c9f9348ddbed3d274e
#
_entry.id   8cb87686ad0fe9c9f9348ddbed3d274e
#
_cell.length_a   1.000
_cell.length_b   1.000
_cell.length_c   1.000
_cell.angle_alpha   90.00
_cell.angle_beta   90.00
_cell.angle_gamma   90.00
#
_symmetry.space_group_name_H-M   'P 1'
#
loop_
_entity.id
_entity.type
_entity.pdbx_description
1 polymer ?
#
loop_
_entity_poly.entity_id
_entity_poly.type
_entity_poly.pdbx_seq_one_letter_code
_entity_poly.pdbx_strand_id
1 'polypeptide(L)'
;MHRENIEIGTEHGAEYAGTYVFQELTWAKRSRIIQKHTRYHPMSGQVQNSDFIAIQAETIWAALKKQPANEPITLEKLLSEENGIPISLGELFSTIVNRLCALTREETGFLSEPSDDNDHTQPSQTLGSAKNSAGRQPNLPNNPPEQSMNSRLSSTN
;
A
#
# COMPACT_ATOMS: atom_id res chain seq x y z
N MET A 1 -0.38 -11.26 -19.67
CA MET A 1 -1.41 -10.76 -18.76
C MET A 1 -2.12 -11.96 -18.14
N HIS A 2 -2.07 -12.03 -16.83
CA HIS A 2 -2.69 -13.11 -16.08
C HIS A 2 -4.21 -12.95 -16.05
N ARG A 3 -4.95 -14.05 -16.04
CA ARG A 3 -6.42 -14.07 -15.95
C ARG A 3 -6.85 -15.04 -14.87
N GLU A 4 -7.89 -14.67 -14.17
CA GLU A 4 -8.49 -15.49 -13.14
C GLU A 4 -10.00 -15.61 -13.40
N ASN A 5 -10.50 -16.83 -13.37
CA ASN A 5 -11.93 -17.14 -13.47
C ASN A 5 -12.42 -17.55 -12.09
N ILE A 6 -13.46 -16.90 -11.61
CA ILE A 6 -14.10 -17.24 -10.36
C ILE A 6 -15.57 -17.55 -10.60
N GLU A 7 -16.10 -18.49 -9.87
CA GLU A 7 -17.52 -18.78 -9.83
C GLU A 7 -18.08 -18.32 -8.48
N ILE A 8 -19.10 -17.47 -8.53
CA ILE A 8 -19.78 -16.91 -7.37
C ILE A 8 -21.12 -17.60 -7.26
N GLY A 9 -21.39 -18.17 -6.11
CA GLY A 9 -22.69 -18.75 -5.77
C GLY A 9 -23.70 -17.69 -5.35
N THR A 10 -24.74 -18.13 -4.67
CA THR A 10 -25.81 -17.25 -4.20
C THR A 10 -25.55 -16.59 -2.84
N GLU A 11 -24.39 -16.81 -2.26
CA GLU A 11 -23.98 -16.29 -0.95
C GLU A 11 -23.87 -14.76 -0.90
N HIS A 12 -23.64 -14.12 -2.05
CA HIS A 12 -23.57 -12.67 -2.20
C HIS A 12 -24.83 -12.06 -2.81
N GLY A 13 -25.88 -12.85 -3.01
CA GLY A 13 -27.09 -12.49 -3.72
C GLY A 13 -27.26 -13.31 -5.00
N ALA A 14 -28.46 -13.83 -5.21
CA ALA A 14 -28.75 -14.68 -6.37
C ALA A 14 -28.54 -13.94 -7.71
N GLU A 15 -28.73 -12.63 -7.69
CA GLU A 15 -28.53 -11.73 -8.83
C GLU A 15 -27.06 -11.63 -9.28
N TYR A 16 -26.11 -11.87 -8.35
CA TYR A 16 -24.68 -11.84 -8.63
C TYR A 16 -24.07 -13.22 -8.89
N ALA A 17 -24.87 -14.28 -8.82
CA ALA A 17 -24.39 -15.63 -9.05
C ALA A 17 -23.94 -15.84 -10.50
N GLY A 18 -22.77 -16.46 -10.68
CA GLY A 18 -22.24 -16.80 -12.00
C GLY A 18 -20.74 -16.68 -12.11
N THR A 19 -20.25 -16.75 -13.35
CA THR A 19 -18.81 -16.75 -13.63
C THR A 19 -18.32 -15.35 -13.95
N TYR A 20 -17.29 -14.92 -13.23
CA TYR A 20 -16.57 -13.67 -13.45
C TYR A 20 -15.17 -13.95 -13.95
N VAL A 21 -14.67 -13.10 -14.84
CA VAL A 21 -13.31 -13.19 -15.37
C VAL A 21 -12.58 -11.88 -15.09
N PHE A 22 -11.54 -11.95 -14.30
CA PHE A 22 -10.65 -10.84 -14.04
C PHE A 22 -9.36 -10.99 -14.84
N GLN A 23 -8.77 -9.87 -15.22
CA GLN A 23 -7.50 -9.82 -15.93
C GLN A 23 -6.60 -8.79 -15.27
N GLU A 24 -5.33 -9.16 -15.12
CA GLU A 24 -4.27 -8.28 -14.68
C GLU A 24 -4.26 -6.96 -15.46
N LEU A 25 -4.02 -5.85 -14.77
CA LEU A 25 -3.87 -4.55 -15.37
C LEU A 25 -2.41 -4.29 -15.73
N THR A 26 -2.19 -3.53 -16.81
CA THR A 26 -0.86 -2.98 -17.08
C THR A 26 -0.49 -1.95 -16.01
N TRP A 27 0.81 -1.86 -15.72
CA TRP A 27 1.35 -0.83 -14.81
C TRP A 27 0.86 0.58 -15.17
N ALA A 28 0.90 0.93 -16.46
CA ALA A 28 0.46 2.24 -16.94
C ALA A 28 -1.02 2.51 -16.66
N LYS A 29 -1.89 1.49 -16.83
CA LYS A 29 -3.33 1.63 -16.56
C LYS A 29 -3.59 1.83 -15.07
N ARG A 30 -2.95 1.01 -14.22
CA ARG A 30 -3.04 1.15 -12.77
C ARG A 30 -2.54 2.51 -12.27
N SER A 31 -1.40 2.97 -12.80
CA SER A 31 -0.83 4.27 -12.46
C SER A 31 -1.78 5.42 -12.82
N ARG A 32 -2.44 5.37 -13.98
CA ARG A 32 -3.43 6.37 -14.38
C ARG A 32 -4.64 6.42 -13.46
N ILE A 33 -5.13 5.26 -13.01
CA ILE A 33 -6.24 5.19 -12.06
C ILE A 33 -5.83 5.87 -10.75
N ILE A 34 -4.66 5.56 -10.21
CA ILE A 34 -4.16 6.17 -8.97
C ILE A 34 -4.02 7.69 -9.15
N GLN A 35 -3.41 8.15 -10.24
CA GLN A 35 -3.22 9.58 -10.51
C GLN A 35 -4.55 10.33 -10.63
N LYS A 36 -5.55 9.72 -11.24
CA LYS A 36 -6.89 10.32 -11.42
C LYS A 36 -7.57 10.63 -10.08
N HIS A 37 -7.38 9.78 -9.08
CA HIS A 37 -8.03 9.87 -7.78
C HIS A 37 -7.10 10.37 -6.65
N THR A 38 -5.90 10.84 -7.01
CA THR A 38 -4.92 11.37 -6.05
C THR A 38 -4.66 12.84 -6.35
N ARG A 39 -4.76 13.68 -5.32
CA ARG A 39 -4.41 15.10 -5.40
C ARG A 39 -3.02 15.31 -4.82
N TYR A 40 -2.21 16.06 -5.54
CA TYR A 40 -0.83 16.39 -5.15
C TYR A 40 -0.72 17.88 -4.83
N HIS A 41 0.11 18.21 -3.87
CA HIS A 41 0.44 19.59 -3.56
C HIS A 41 1.26 20.19 -4.71
N PRO A 42 0.84 21.36 -5.28
CA PRO A 42 1.43 21.89 -6.52
C PRO A 42 2.91 22.26 -6.36
N MET A 43 3.34 22.68 -5.17
CA MET A 43 4.70 23.12 -4.91
C MET A 43 5.66 21.99 -4.49
N SER A 44 5.17 21.05 -3.65
CA SER A 44 6.00 19.99 -3.07
C SER A 44 5.88 18.65 -3.77
N GLY A 45 4.84 18.45 -4.59
CA GLY A 45 4.54 17.16 -5.20
C GLY A 45 4.07 16.07 -4.20
N GLN A 46 3.89 16.42 -2.94
CA GLN A 46 3.42 15.47 -1.92
C GLN A 46 1.93 15.18 -2.11
N VAL A 47 1.52 13.96 -1.75
CA VAL A 47 0.11 13.56 -1.76
C VAL A 47 -0.64 14.37 -0.69
N GLN A 48 -1.65 15.12 -1.11
CA GLN A 48 -2.56 15.84 -0.22
C GLN A 48 -3.74 14.97 0.20
N ASN A 49 -4.34 14.27 -0.77
CA ASN A 49 -5.48 13.41 -0.56
C ASN A 49 -5.52 12.33 -1.64
N SER A 50 -6.04 11.15 -1.27
CA SER A 50 -6.23 10.04 -2.17
C SER A 50 -7.56 9.36 -1.86
N ASP A 51 -8.42 9.26 -2.86
CA ASP A 51 -9.69 8.55 -2.75
C ASP A 51 -9.46 7.05 -3.00
N PHE A 52 -9.17 6.33 -1.92
CA PHE A 52 -8.88 4.91 -1.98
C PHE A 52 -10.07 4.07 -2.45
N ILE A 53 -11.30 4.47 -2.11
CA ILE A 53 -12.52 3.77 -2.54
C ILE A 53 -12.67 3.89 -4.06
N ALA A 54 -12.52 5.08 -4.60
CA ALA A 54 -12.59 5.30 -6.04
C ALA A 54 -11.46 4.59 -6.80
N ILE A 55 -10.23 4.58 -6.25
CA ILE A 55 -9.11 3.81 -6.82
C ILE A 55 -9.44 2.32 -6.86
N GLN A 56 -9.95 1.78 -5.75
CA GLN A 56 -10.30 0.36 -5.64
C GLN A 56 -11.41 -0.01 -6.63
N ALA A 57 -12.51 0.74 -6.63
CA ALA A 57 -13.65 0.52 -7.52
C ALA A 57 -13.27 0.58 -9.00
N GLU A 58 -12.50 1.60 -9.41
CA GLU A 58 -12.06 1.73 -10.80
C GLU A 58 -11.03 0.65 -11.18
N THR A 59 -10.22 0.18 -10.23
CA THR A 59 -9.29 -0.93 -10.44
C THR A 59 -10.04 -2.25 -10.66
N ILE A 60 -11.06 -2.54 -9.84
CA ILE A 60 -11.96 -3.71 -10.00
C ILE A 60 -12.63 -3.64 -11.38
N TRP A 61 -13.27 -2.52 -11.68
CA TRP A 61 -13.96 -2.30 -12.95
C TRP A 61 -13.05 -2.50 -14.16
N ALA A 62 -11.85 -1.96 -14.11
CA ALA A 62 -10.87 -2.06 -15.19
C ALA A 62 -10.34 -3.48 -15.40
N ALA A 63 -10.25 -4.27 -14.30
CA ALA A 63 -9.81 -5.66 -14.31
C ALA A 63 -10.91 -6.63 -14.77
N LEU A 64 -12.18 -6.30 -14.51
CA LEU A 64 -13.33 -7.14 -14.86
C LEU A 64 -13.52 -7.20 -16.38
N LYS A 65 -13.44 -8.42 -16.95
CA LYS A 65 -13.54 -8.64 -18.41
C LYS A 65 -14.82 -9.36 -18.82
N LYS A 66 -15.33 -10.22 -17.93
CA LYS A 66 -16.57 -10.95 -18.15
C LYS A 66 -17.32 -11.05 -16.84
N GLN A 67 -18.63 -10.94 -16.93
CA GLN A 67 -19.54 -11.05 -15.80
C GLN A 67 -20.85 -11.66 -16.27
N PRO A 68 -21.69 -12.20 -15.37
CA PRO A 68 -23.03 -12.66 -15.68
C PRO A 68 -23.88 -11.53 -16.27
N ALA A 69 -24.85 -11.90 -17.11
CA ALA A 69 -25.72 -10.91 -17.78
C ALA A 69 -26.87 -10.43 -16.89
N ASN A 70 -27.18 -11.16 -15.81
CA ASN A 70 -28.39 -10.92 -15.01
C ASN A 70 -28.38 -9.55 -14.34
N GLU A 71 -27.25 -9.21 -13.70
CA GLU A 71 -27.09 -7.92 -12.99
C GLU A 71 -25.66 -7.42 -13.20
N PRO A 72 -25.40 -6.66 -14.27
CA PRO A 72 -24.06 -6.23 -14.58
C PRO A 72 -23.53 -5.24 -13.53
N ILE A 73 -22.32 -5.51 -13.06
CA ILE A 73 -21.60 -4.62 -12.17
C ILE A 73 -20.98 -3.51 -13.01
N THR A 74 -21.33 -2.27 -12.70
CA THR A 74 -20.80 -1.06 -13.34
C THR A 74 -19.92 -0.30 -12.33
N LEU A 75 -19.10 0.62 -12.84
CA LEU A 75 -18.31 1.50 -11.95
C LEU A 75 -19.22 2.34 -11.05
N GLU A 76 -20.34 2.82 -11.57
CA GLU A 76 -21.33 3.57 -10.80
C GLU A 76 -21.90 2.72 -9.65
N LYS A 77 -22.22 1.46 -9.93
CA LYS A 77 -22.73 0.51 -8.91
C LYS A 77 -21.66 0.20 -7.84
N LEU A 78 -20.39 0.13 -8.21
CA LEU A 78 -19.28 -0.04 -7.26
C LEU A 78 -19.08 1.17 -6.34
N LEU A 79 -19.48 2.36 -6.77
CA LEU A 79 -19.35 3.62 -6.03
C LEU A 79 -20.64 4.08 -5.36
N SER A 80 -21.76 3.40 -5.61
CA SER A 80 -23.07 3.80 -5.07
C SER A 80 -23.19 3.45 -3.60
N GLU A 81 -23.63 4.41 -2.79
CA GLU A 81 -23.91 4.22 -1.37
C GLU A 81 -25.27 3.51 -1.14
N GLU A 82 -26.26 3.78 -2.01
CA GLU A 82 -27.62 3.27 -1.82
C GLU A 82 -27.90 1.98 -2.59
N ASN A 83 -27.41 1.91 -3.85
CA ASN A 83 -27.67 0.80 -4.79
C ASN A 83 -26.37 0.08 -5.17
N GLY A 84 -25.41 0.05 -4.25
CA GLY A 84 -24.11 -0.59 -4.45
C GLY A 84 -24.18 -2.11 -4.41
N ILE A 85 -23.04 -2.73 -4.64
CA ILE A 85 -22.86 -4.17 -4.44
C ILE A 85 -22.74 -4.49 -2.94
N PRO A 86 -23.09 -5.72 -2.51
CA PRO A 86 -22.82 -6.15 -1.15
C PRO A 86 -21.35 -6.01 -0.78
N ILE A 87 -21.06 -5.59 0.45
CA ILE A 87 -19.69 -5.39 0.93
C ILE A 87 -18.83 -6.64 0.79
N SER A 88 -19.41 -7.81 1.07
CA SER A 88 -18.72 -9.10 0.94
C SER A 88 -18.29 -9.41 -0.49
N LEU A 89 -19.09 -9.02 -1.48
CA LEU A 89 -18.76 -9.16 -2.89
C LEU A 89 -17.64 -8.16 -3.30
N GLY A 90 -17.73 -6.93 -2.81
CA GLY A 90 -16.72 -5.91 -3.03
C GLY A 90 -15.35 -6.30 -2.46
N GLU A 91 -15.32 -6.85 -1.25
CA GLU A 91 -14.11 -7.37 -0.62
C GLU A 91 -13.51 -8.57 -1.37
N LEU A 92 -14.36 -9.48 -1.84
CA LEU A 92 -13.91 -10.61 -2.66
C LEU A 92 -13.23 -10.11 -3.95
N PHE A 93 -13.86 -9.21 -4.68
CA PHE A 93 -13.29 -8.64 -5.92
C PHE A 93 -12.00 -7.87 -5.64
N SER A 94 -11.99 -7.11 -4.56
CA SER A 94 -10.79 -6.39 -4.10
C SER A 94 -9.63 -7.35 -3.84
N THR A 95 -9.87 -8.44 -3.14
CA THR A 95 -8.86 -9.45 -2.84
C THR A 95 -8.30 -10.09 -4.12
N ILE A 96 -9.18 -10.46 -5.07
CA ILE A 96 -8.76 -11.04 -6.35
C ILE A 96 -7.91 -10.07 -7.15
N VAL A 97 -8.36 -8.81 -7.28
CA VAL A 97 -7.65 -7.80 -8.06
C VAL A 97 -6.32 -7.44 -7.41
N ASN A 98 -6.27 -7.33 -6.09
CA ASN A 98 -5.01 -7.08 -5.37
C ASN A 98 -4.02 -8.23 -5.56
N ARG A 99 -4.49 -9.48 -5.52
CA ARG A 99 -3.66 -10.65 -5.82
C ARG A 99 -3.14 -10.61 -7.25
N LEU A 100 -3.99 -10.38 -8.24
CA LEU A 100 -3.58 -10.28 -9.64
C LEU A 100 -2.59 -9.16 -9.91
N CYS A 101 -2.71 -8.04 -9.19
CA CYS A 101 -1.81 -6.90 -9.33
C CYS A 101 -0.54 -7.00 -8.45
N ALA A 102 -0.53 -7.87 -7.45
CA ALA A 102 0.58 -8.09 -6.51
C ALA A 102 1.43 -9.33 -6.85
N LEU A 103 0.95 -10.19 -7.75
CA LEU A 103 1.58 -11.46 -8.12
C LEU A 103 3.04 -11.34 -8.52
N THR A 104 3.44 -10.21 -9.10
CA THR A 104 4.84 -9.96 -9.43
C THR A 104 5.74 -9.79 -8.22
N ARG A 105 5.20 -9.58 -7.03
CA ARG A 105 5.97 -9.34 -5.81
C ARG A 105 6.32 -10.63 -5.08
N GLU A 106 5.44 -11.63 -5.12
CA GLU A 106 5.65 -12.93 -4.48
C GLU A 106 6.40 -13.91 -5.40
N GLU A 107 6.10 -13.89 -6.70
CA GLU A 107 6.72 -14.79 -7.68
C GLU A 107 8.17 -14.41 -8.03
N THR A 108 8.58 -13.15 -7.84
CA THR A 108 9.95 -12.73 -8.16
C THR A 108 10.96 -13.03 -7.06
N GLY A 109 10.56 -13.60 -5.93
CA GLY A 109 11.47 -13.98 -4.84
C GLY A 109 12.29 -12.80 -4.25
N PHE A 110 11.92 -11.56 -4.57
CA PHE A 110 12.66 -10.36 -4.21
C PHE A 110 12.61 -10.03 -2.70
N LEU A 111 11.84 -10.80 -1.94
CA LEU A 111 11.76 -10.72 -0.48
C LEU A 111 11.97 -12.10 0.18
N SER A 112 12.77 -12.98 -0.44
CA SER A 112 13.38 -14.04 0.34
C SER A 112 14.36 -13.35 1.28
N GLU A 113 13.95 -13.22 2.54
CA GLU A 113 14.90 -12.88 3.60
C GLU A 113 16.09 -13.83 3.48
N PRO A 114 17.33 -13.32 3.56
CA PRO A 114 18.48 -14.20 3.63
C PRO A 114 18.27 -15.09 4.85
N SER A 115 18.16 -16.39 4.62
CA SER A 115 18.18 -17.40 5.69
C SER A 115 19.47 -17.17 6.46
N ASP A 116 19.35 -16.69 7.68
CA ASP A 116 20.43 -16.65 8.65
C ASP A 116 20.76 -18.10 9.07
N ASP A 117 21.35 -18.86 8.17
CA ASP A 117 22.10 -20.08 8.50
C ASP A 117 23.46 -19.66 9.09
N ASN A 118 23.40 -19.02 10.26
CA ASN A 118 24.55 -18.87 11.13
C ASN A 118 24.72 -20.14 11.95
N ASP A 119 25.16 -21.22 11.29
CA ASP A 119 25.83 -22.33 11.93
C ASP A 119 27.23 -21.88 12.40
N HIS A 120 27.29 -21.17 13.52
CA HIS A 120 28.52 -20.90 14.24
C HIS A 120 28.87 -22.11 15.10
N THR A 121 29.49 -23.09 14.48
CA THR A 121 30.37 -24.03 15.15
C THR A 121 31.59 -23.26 15.69
N GLN A 122 31.59 -22.98 16.97
CA GLN A 122 32.76 -22.48 17.70
C GLN A 122 33.84 -23.57 17.77
N PRO A 123 35.10 -23.29 17.47
CA PRO A 123 36.22 -23.98 18.09
C PRO A 123 36.73 -23.15 19.26
N SER A 124 36.68 -23.80 20.44
CA SER A 124 37.34 -23.37 21.65
C SER A 124 38.85 -23.19 21.43
N GLN A 125 39.39 -22.05 21.80
CA GLN A 125 40.80 -21.95 22.22
C GLN A 125 41.01 -20.82 23.23
N THR A 126 41.26 -21.23 24.45
CA THR A 126 42.24 -20.84 25.47
C THR A 126 42.94 -19.48 25.43
N LEU A 127 42.82 -18.82 26.58
CA LEU A 127 43.82 -18.06 27.36
C LEU A 127 44.84 -17.16 26.68
N GLY A 128 44.79 -15.90 27.06
CA GLY A 128 45.88 -14.94 26.92
C GLY A 128 45.60 -13.63 27.65
N SER A 129 46.09 -13.55 28.86
CA SER A 129 46.13 -12.36 29.72
C SER A 129 47.02 -11.27 29.15
N ALA A 130 46.57 -9.99 29.19
CA ALA A 130 47.39 -8.83 29.56
C ALA A 130 46.64 -7.48 29.31
N LYS A 131 46.36 -6.81 30.40
CA LYS A 131 46.79 -5.44 30.83
C LYS A 131 46.66 -4.22 29.90
N ASN A 132 45.92 -3.24 30.45
CA ASN A 132 46.19 -1.79 30.53
C ASN A 132 46.11 -0.99 29.22
N SER A 133 45.23 -0.02 29.14
CA SER A 133 45.55 1.39 29.40
C SER A 133 44.36 2.31 29.16
N ALA A 134 44.11 3.11 30.13
CA ALA A 134 43.48 4.42 30.19
C ALA A 134 43.56 5.27 28.94
N GLY A 135 42.52 6.02 28.65
CA GLY A 135 42.73 7.27 27.97
C GLY A 135 41.55 7.85 27.20
N ARG A 136 40.91 8.80 27.81
CA ARG A 136 40.33 10.02 27.23
C ARG A 136 39.00 9.95 26.50
N GLN A 137 38.02 10.46 27.20
CA GLN A 137 36.90 11.22 26.63
C GLN A 137 37.43 12.55 26.04
N PRO A 138 36.80 13.06 25.00
CA PRO A 138 36.66 14.47 24.80
C PRO A 138 35.22 14.94 24.78
N ASN A 139 34.96 15.79 25.74
CA ASN A 139 34.05 16.93 25.83
C ASN A 139 33.09 17.21 24.68
N LEU A 140 31.78 17.23 25.06
CA LEU A 140 30.72 18.02 24.43
C LEU A 140 30.90 19.51 24.78
N PRO A 141 30.65 20.41 23.87
CA PRO A 141 30.31 21.79 24.23
C PRO A 141 28.77 21.95 24.34
N ASN A 142 28.36 22.27 25.55
CA ASN A 142 27.09 22.91 25.88
C ASN A 142 27.05 24.29 25.23
N ASN A 143 25.96 24.60 24.53
CA ASN A 143 25.55 25.99 24.33
C ASN A 143 24.04 26.12 24.61
N PRO A 144 23.67 27.04 25.52
CA PRO A 144 22.28 27.28 25.87
C PRO A 144 21.57 28.23 24.89
N PRO A 145 20.22 28.29 24.90
CA PRO A 145 19.45 29.07 23.96
C PRO A 145 19.40 30.56 24.38
N GLU A 146 19.65 31.45 23.45
CA GLU A 146 19.34 32.86 23.60
C GLU A 146 17.88 33.14 23.28
N GLN A 147 17.21 33.62 24.33
CA GLN A 147 15.96 34.35 24.26
C GLN A 147 16.26 35.75 23.71
N SER A 148 15.48 36.18 22.74
CA SER A 148 15.30 37.61 22.51
C SER A 148 13.84 37.93 22.24
N MET A 149 13.25 38.47 23.31
CA MET A 149 12.02 39.29 23.24
C MET A 149 12.31 40.53 22.40
N ASN A 150 11.41 40.92 21.56
CA ASN A 150 11.05 42.35 21.50
C ASN A 150 9.62 42.55 20.94
N SER A 151 8.83 43.10 21.87
CA SER A 151 7.55 43.78 21.69
C SER A 151 7.71 45.04 20.83
N ARG A 152 6.66 45.41 20.10
CA ARG A 152 6.03 46.75 20.02
C ARG A 152 4.92 46.73 18.98
N LEU A 153 3.70 46.79 19.43
CA LEU A 153 2.72 47.88 19.46
C LEU A 153 2.93 49.05 18.49
N SER A 154 1.96 49.29 17.63
CA SER A 154 1.31 50.59 17.31
C SER A 154 0.23 50.32 16.24
N SER A 155 -0.95 50.42 16.56
CA SER A 155 -2.08 51.34 16.48
C SER A 155 -2.01 52.38 15.36
N THR A 156 -3.23 52.63 14.84
CA THR A 156 -3.82 53.81 14.17
C THR A 156 -3.84 53.72 12.64
N ASN A 157 -4.93 53.61 12.01
CA ASN A 157 -6.09 54.42 11.73
C ASN A 157 -7.03 53.66 10.77
#